data_73a48ee9e077af1be4f7406ef1281597
#
_entry.id   73a48ee9e077af1be4f7406ef1281597
#
_cell.length_a   1.000
_cell.length_b   1.000
_cell.length_c   1.000
_cell.angle_alpha   90.00
_cell.angle_beta   90.00
_cell.angle_gamma   90.00
#
_symmetry.space_group_name_H-M   'P 1'
#
loop_
_entity.id
_entity.type
_entity.pdbx_description
1 polymer ?
#
loop_
_entity_poly.entity_id
_entity_poly.type
_entity_poly.pdbx_seq_one_letter_code
_entity_poly.pdbx_strand_id
1 'polypeptide(L)'
;GATLVVPFVFMWLTKSKRNKAIGRASVVPTFFGVNEPILFGAPLVLNPVFFIPFIFAPIVNIWIFKFFVDVLNMNSFSIFLPWTTPGPLGIIMGTGFAFWSFVLAILLIVVDVIIYYPFLKVYDEQVLEEELGNKEANNELKEKVSANFDTKKADAILATAGASEADTDDTSSVDETTSTSSTDTISEQ
;
A
#
# COMPACT_ATOMS: atom_id res chain seq x y z
N GLY A 1 -19.75 -4.71 -0.76
CA GLY A 1 -20.27 -5.14 0.48
C GLY A 1 -19.28 -5.16 1.62
N ALA A 2 -19.02 -6.33 2.17
CA ALA A 2 -18.22 -6.52 3.39
C ALA A 2 -16.78 -5.96 3.31
N THR A 3 -16.18 -5.92 2.14
CA THR A 3 -14.83 -5.37 1.93
C THR A 3 -14.73 -3.85 2.03
N LEU A 4 -15.87 -3.13 2.01
CA LEU A 4 -15.90 -1.67 2.13
C LEU A 4 -15.24 -1.18 3.42
N VAL A 5 -15.40 -1.92 4.49
CA VAL A 5 -14.90 -1.56 5.83
C VAL A 5 -13.38 -1.65 5.92
N VAL A 6 -12.76 -2.56 5.19
CA VAL A 6 -11.33 -2.86 5.29
C VAL A 6 -10.43 -1.64 5.02
N PRO A 7 -10.60 -0.84 3.94
CA PRO A 7 -9.80 0.36 3.71
C PRO A 7 -9.92 1.40 4.82
N PHE A 8 -11.13 1.58 5.38
CA PHE A 8 -11.34 2.52 6.48
C PHE A 8 -10.63 2.07 7.74
N VAL A 9 -10.70 0.78 8.07
CA VAL A 9 -9.99 0.23 9.23
C VAL A 9 -8.48 0.31 9.02
N PHE A 10 -7.98 0.03 7.81
CA PHE A 10 -6.57 0.21 7.47
C PHE A 10 -6.11 1.66 7.61
N MET A 11 -6.93 2.61 7.21
CA MET A 11 -6.59 4.03 7.34
C MET A 11 -6.52 4.50 8.79
N TRP A 12 -7.42 4.02 9.65
CA TRP A 12 -7.62 4.57 11.00
C TRP A 12 -6.98 3.75 12.12
N LEU A 13 -7.01 2.43 12.02
CA LEU A 13 -6.63 1.55 13.13
C LEU A 13 -5.23 0.93 12.98
N THR A 14 -4.67 0.81 11.78
CA THR A 14 -3.37 0.15 11.59
C THR A 14 -2.21 1.03 12.01
N LYS A 15 -1.14 0.41 12.51
CA LYS A 15 0.12 1.06 12.86
C LYS A 15 1.12 1.05 11.71
N SER A 16 1.06 0.03 10.83
CA SER A 16 1.92 -0.12 9.67
C SER A 16 1.74 1.04 8.68
N LYS A 17 2.84 1.61 8.22
CA LYS A 17 2.83 2.66 7.20
C LYS A 17 2.34 2.15 5.85
N ARG A 18 2.70 0.90 5.53
CA ARG A 18 2.27 0.20 4.31
C ARG A 18 0.76 0.03 4.28
N ASN A 19 0.17 -0.51 5.35
CA ASN A 19 -1.27 -0.73 5.45
C ASN A 19 -2.06 0.58 5.40
N LYS A 20 -1.57 1.64 6.04
CA LYS A 20 -2.17 2.99 5.94
C LYS A 20 -2.16 3.54 4.51
N ALA A 21 -1.07 3.37 3.78
CA ALA A 21 -0.96 3.82 2.40
C ALA A 21 -1.94 3.06 1.50
N ILE A 22 -2.01 1.73 1.64
CA ILE A 22 -2.96 0.87 0.93
C ILE A 22 -4.40 1.26 1.26
N GLY A 23 -4.71 1.45 2.55
CA GLY A 23 -6.03 1.89 2.99
C GLY A 23 -6.44 3.20 2.32
N ARG A 24 -5.59 4.23 2.36
CA ARG A 24 -5.87 5.54 1.73
C ARG A 24 -6.08 5.43 0.22
N ALA A 25 -5.24 4.67 -0.47
CA ALA A 25 -5.35 4.47 -1.92
C ALA A 25 -6.63 3.71 -2.30
N SER A 26 -7.13 2.83 -1.43
CA SER A 26 -8.25 1.95 -1.70
C SER A 26 -9.61 2.50 -1.26
N VAL A 27 -9.67 3.51 -0.38
CA VAL A 27 -10.94 4.05 0.15
C VAL A 27 -11.88 4.47 -0.97
N VAL A 28 -11.41 5.32 -1.88
CA VAL A 28 -12.25 5.87 -2.95
C VAL A 28 -12.71 4.79 -3.93
N PRO A 29 -11.83 3.97 -4.52
CA PRO A 29 -12.26 2.90 -5.42
C PRO A 29 -13.24 1.94 -4.74
N THR A 30 -12.91 1.47 -3.53
CA THR A 30 -13.75 0.50 -2.81
C THR A 30 -15.13 1.08 -2.46
N PHE A 31 -15.22 2.38 -2.17
CA PHE A 31 -16.50 3.03 -1.95
C PHE A 31 -17.41 2.91 -3.17
N PHE A 32 -16.89 3.01 -4.38
CA PHE A 32 -17.61 2.83 -5.64
C PHE A 32 -17.68 1.38 -6.13
N GLY A 33 -17.36 0.41 -5.29
CA GLY A 33 -17.48 -1.02 -5.61
C GLY A 33 -16.26 -1.64 -6.29
N VAL A 34 -15.19 -0.87 -6.53
CA VAL A 34 -13.92 -1.35 -7.11
C VAL A 34 -13.01 -1.82 -5.98
N ASN A 35 -12.99 -3.13 -5.74
CA ASN A 35 -12.28 -3.73 -4.60
C ASN A 35 -10.85 -4.17 -4.91
N GLU A 36 -10.43 -4.15 -6.17
CA GLU A 36 -9.13 -4.63 -6.63
C GLU A 36 -7.94 -4.01 -5.88
N PRO A 37 -7.92 -2.68 -5.62
CA PRO A 37 -6.79 -2.08 -4.92
C PRO A 37 -6.57 -2.63 -3.51
N ILE A 38 -7.64 -2.92 -2.78
CA ILE A 38 -7.53 -3.51 -1.43
C ILE A 38 -7.30 -5.03 -1.47
N LEU A 39 -7.86 -5.72 -2.44
CA LEU A 39 -7.71 -7.17 -2.59
C LEU A 39 -6.27 -7.57 -2.92
N PHE A 40 -5.60 -6.78 -3.76
CA PHE A 40 -4.23 -7.04 -4.20
C PHE A 40 -3.18 -6.27 -3.40
N GLY A 41 -3.49 -5.07 -2.94
CA GLY A 41 -2.59 -4.24 -2.14
C GLY A 41 -2.34 -4.81 -0.74
N ALA A 42 -3.39 -5.23 -0.07
CA ALA A 42 -3.31 -6.05 1.14
C ALA A 42 -3.86 -7.43 0.79
N PRO A 43 -3.07 -8.43 0.40
CA PRO A 43 -3.51 -9.64 -0.29
C PRO A 43 -4.59 -10.41 0.48
N LEU A 44 -5.80 -9.81 0.54
CA LEU A 44 -6.93 -10.29 1.33
C LEU A 44 -7.36 -11.71 0.92
N VAL A 45 -7.26 -12.01 -0.37
CA VAL A 45 -7.68 -13.30 -0.91
C VAL A 45 -6.61 -14.38 -0.68
N LEU A 46 -5.34 -14.00 -0.74
CA LEU A 46 -4.20 -14.93 -0.64
C LEU A 46 -3.68 -15.10 0.79
N ASN A 47 -4.09 -14.24 1.71
CA ASN A 47 -3.65 -14.32 3.09
C ASN A 47 -4.61 -15.20 3.90
N PRO A 48 -4.13 -16.30 4.52
CA PRO A 48 -4.97 -17.20 5.30
C PRO A 48 -5.68 -16.51 6.47
N VAL A 49 -5.11 -15.42 7.00
CA VAL A 49 -5.72 -14.64 8.09
C VAL A 49 -7.02 -13.98 7.62
N PHE A 50 -7.04 -13.45 6.40
CA PHE A 50 -8.23 -12.78 5.85
C PHE A 50 -9.23 -13.72 5.17
N PHE A 51 -8.83 -14.93 4.87
CA PHE A 51 -9.70 -15.91 4.21
C PHE A 51 -10.99 -16.17 5.04
N ILE A 52 -10.85 -16.27 6.35
CA ILE A 52 -11.98 -16.50 7.25
C ILE A 52 -12.97 -15.34 7.20
N PRO A 53 -12.61 -14.08 7.55
CA PRO A 53 -13.56 -12.98 7.53
C PRO A 53 -14.07 -12.66 6.12
N PHE A 54 -13.29 -12.89 5.07
CA PHE A 54 -13.70 -12.67 3.69
C PHE A 54 -14.88 -13.56 3.27
N ILE A 55 -14.95 -14.80 3.76
CA ILE A 55 -16.05 -15.71 3.50
C ILE A 55 -17.21 -15.50 4.48
N PHE A 56 -16.91 -15.35 5.78
CA PHE A 56 -17.93 -15.29 6.80
C PHE A 56 -18.72 -13.97 6.80
N ALA A 57 -18.07 -12.83 6.56
CA ALA A 57 -18.75 -11.54 6.61
C ALA A 57 -19.91 -11.43 5.59
N PRO A 58 -19.76 -11.81 4.31
CA PRO A 58 -20.89 -11.81 3.38
C PRO A 58 -22.02 -12.75 3.80
N ILE A 59 -21.70 -13.91 4.37
CA ILE A 59 -22.71 -14.88 4.83
C ILE A 59 -23.53 -14.28 5.98
N VAL A 60 -22.87 -13.70 6.98
CA VAL A 60 -23.52 -13.04 8.10
C VAL A 60 -24.38 -11.88 7.61
N ASN A 61 -23.89 -11.08 6.69
CA ASN A 61 -24.62 -9.96 6.12
C ASN A 61 -25.90 -10.39 5.40
N ILE A 62 -25.88 -11.51 4.67
CA ILE A 62 -27.07 -12.06 4.01
C ILE A 62 -28.08 -12.53 5.06
N TRP A 63 -27.63 -13.19 6.13
CA TRP A 63 -28.53 -13.64 7.20
C TRP A 63 -29.19 -12.46 7.94
N ILE A 64 -28.45 -11.42 8.24
CA ILE A 64 -28.97 -10.19 8.86
C ILE A 64 -29.99 -9.53 7.91
N PHE A 65 -29.63 -9.40 6.62
CA PHE A 65 -30.53 -8.83 5.62
C PHE A 65 -31.85 -9.62 5.55
N LYS A 66 -31.77 -10.96 5.49
CA LYS A 66 -32.94 -11.83 5.47
C LYS A 66 -33.80 -11.66 6.72
N PHE A 67 -33.18 -11.57 7.90
CA PHE A 67 -33.88 -11.32 9.14
C PHE A 67 -34.68 -10.00 9.09
N PHE A 68 -34.12 -8.93 8.56
CA PHE A 68 -34.80 -7.66 8.41
C PHE A 68 -35.98 -7.73 7.42
N VAL A 69 -35.84 -8.49 6.35
CA VAL A 69 -36.94 -8.67 5.39
C VAL A 69 -38.06 -9.52 5.99
N ASP A 70 -37.72 -10.65 6.60
CA ASP A 70 -38.73 -11.64 7.07
C ASP A 70 -39.42 -11.22 8.35
N VAL A 71 -38.69 -10.58 9.31
CA VAL A 71 -39.22 -10.27 10.64
C VAL A 71 -39.73 -8.83 10.75
N LEU A 72 -38.99 -7.87 10.17
CA LEU A 72 -39.36 -6.46 10.22
C LEU A 72 -40.16 -5.99 9.00
N ASN A 73 -40.52 -6.92 8.12
CA ASN A 73 -41.30 -6.62 6.92
C ASN A 73 -40.67 -5.52 6.05
N MET A 74 -39.35 -5.48 5.99
CA MET A 74 -38.61 -4.54 5.15
C MET A 74 -38.77 -4.94 3.66
N ASN A 75 -38.93 -3.96 2.79
CA ASN A 75 -38.97 -4.23 1.35
C ASN A 75 -37.73 -4.95 0.88
N SER A 76 -37.88 -6.00 0.09
CA SER A 76 -36.80 -6.65 -0.62
C SER A 76 -36.28 -5.74 -1.73
N PHE A 77 -35.14 -6.13 -2.34
CA PHE A 77 -34.61 -5.40 -3.49
C PHE A 77 -35.62 -5.38 -4.65
N SER A 78 -36.08 -4.19 -5.00
CA SER A 78 -37.05 -3.95 -6.08
C SER A 78 -36.47 -3.17 -7.26
N ILE A 79 -35.29 -2.57 -7.09
CA ILE A 79 -34.66 -1.72 -8.09
C ILE A 79 -33.28 -2.29 -8.43
N PHE A 80 -33.00 -2.47 -9.74
CA PHE A 80 -31.66 -2.81 -10.21
C PHE A 80 -30.79 -1.55 -10.24
N LEU A 81 -29.72 -1.59 -9.48
CA LEU A 81 -28.74 -0.51 -9.38
C LEU A 81 -27.45 -0.85 -10.14
N PRO A 82 -26.76 0.15 -10.71
CA PRO A 82 -25.43 -0.06 -11.26
C PRO A 82 -24.48 -0.65 -10.21
N TRP A 83 -23.57 -1.52 -10.63
CA TRP A 83 -22.59 -2.16 -9.76
C TRP A 83 -21.62 -1.17 -9.08
N THR A 84 -21.47 0.03 -9.65
CA THR A 84 -20.67 1.13 -9.09
C THR A 84 -21.36 1.86 -7.94
N THR A 85 -22.60 1.50 -7.60
CA THR A 85 -23.32 2.13 -6.49
C THR A 85 -22.65 1.79 -5.17
N PRO A 86 -22.34 2.78 -4.31
CA PRO A 86 -21.80 2.55 -2.98
C PRO A 86 -22.67 1.57 -2.19
N GLY A 87 -22.06 0.55 -1.55
CA GLY A 87 -22.76 -0.54 -0.90
C GLY A 87 -23.91 -0.10 0.05
N PRO A 88 -23.66 0.85 0.99
CA PRO A 88 -24.71 1.34 1.88
C PRO A 88 -25.85 2.05 1.15
N LEU A 89 -25.51 2.87 0.14
CA LEU A 89 -26.53 3.53 -0.70
C LEU A 89 -27.28 2.52 -1.55
N GLY A 90 -26.60 1.47 -2.02
CA GLY A 90 -27.24 0.38 -2.76
C GLY A 90 -28.34 -0.33 -1.97
N ILE A 91 -28.13 -0.56 -0.69
CA ILE A 91 -29.14 -1.15 0.19
C ILE A 91 -30.34 -0.18 0.33
N ILE A 92 -30.08 1.09 0.65
CA ILE A 92 -31.13 2.10 0.88
C ILE A 92 -31.97 2.32 -0.39
N MET A 93 -31.31 2.52 -1.52
CA MET A 93 -31.99 2.75 -2.81
C MET A 93 -32.69 1.48 -3.32
N GLY A 94 -32.03 0.32 -3.22
CA GLY A 94 -32.55 -0.95 -3.70
C GLY A 94 -33.82 -1.40 -2.98
N THR A 95 -33.98 -1.02 -1.72
CA THR A 95 -35.15 -1.34 -0.88
C THR A 95 -36.20 -0.23 -0.83
N GLY A 96 -36.06 0.83 -1.68
CA GLY A 96 -37.04 1.90 -1.82
C GLY A 96 -37.05 2.92 -0.66
N PHE A 97 -35.90 3.25 -0.10
CA PHE A 97 -35.73 4.26 0.96
C PHE A 97 -36.53 3.96 2.24
N ALA A 98 -36.76 2.70 2.55
CA ALA A 98 -37.42 2.31 3.79
C ALA A 98 -36.59 2.74 5.02
N PHE A 99 -37.24 3.20 6.09
CA PHE A 99 -36.54 3.59 7.32
C PHE A 99 -35.61 2.47 7.86
N TRP A 100 -36.10 1.24 7.84
CA TRP A 100 -35.33 0.07 8.27
C TRP A 100 -34.10 -0.18 7.43
N SER A 101 -34.06 0.29 6.19
CA SER A 101 -32.87 0.15 5.31
C SER A 101 -31.69 1.00 5.78
N PHE A 102 -31.95 2.18 6.36
CA PHE A 102 -30.90 3.01 6.97
C PHE A 102 -30.32 2.33 8.21
N VAL A 103 -31.19 1.79 9.06
CA VAL A 103 -30.76 1.05 10.26
C VAL A 103 -29.94 -0.17 9.86
N LEU A 104 -30.40 -0.93 8.86
CA LEU A 104 -29.70 -2.09 8.34
C LEU A 104 -28.32 -1.72 7.76
N ALA A 105 -28.25 -0.66 6.96
CA ALA A 105 -26.98 -0.25 6.35
C ALA A 105 -25.91 0.08 7.41
N ILE A 106 -26.31 0.79 8.47
CA ILE A 106 -25.42 1.11 9.59
C ILE A 106 -25.04 -0.16 10.36
N LEU A 107 -26.01 -1.02 10.64
CA LEU A 107 -25.80 -2.28 11.36
C LEU A 107 -24.80 -3.18 10.62
N LEU A 108 -24.93 -3.33 9.30
CA LEU A 108 -24.03 -4.15 8.50
C LEU A 108 -22.61 -3.61 8.54
N ILE A 109 -22.42 -2.28 8.46
CA ILE A 109 -21.09 -1.67 8.59
C ILE A 109 -20.48 -2.01 9.96
N VAL A 110 -21.25 -1.87 11.04
CA VAL A 110 -20.76 -2.17 12.40
C VAL A 110 -20.41 -3.65 12.55
N VAL A 111 -21.24 -4.54 12.04
CA VAL A 111 -20.99 -6.00 12.06
C VAL A 111 -19.72 -6.35 11.25
N ASP A 112 -19.57 -5.77 10.07
CA ASP A 112 -18.38 -5.97 9.25
C ASP A 112 -17.10 -5.49 9.97
N VAL A 113 -17.14 -4.32 10.63
CA VAL A 113 -16.03 -3.82 11.46
C VAL A 113 -15.68 -4.82 12.56
N ILE A 114 -16.67 -5.33 13.28
CA ILE A 114 -16.47 -6.28 14.39
C ILE A 114 -15.85 -7.58 13.88
N ILE A 115 -16.32 -8.09 12.74
CA ILE A 115 -15.81 -9.33 12.14
C ILE A 115 -14.37 -9.15 11.66
N TYR A 116 -14.05 -8.05 10.95
CA TYR A 116 -12.73 -7.82 10.38
C TYR A 116 -11.69 -7.35 11.42
N TYR A 117 -12.10 -6.69 12.48
CA TYR A 117 -11.20 -6.06 13.46
C TYR A 117 -10.14 -7.01 14.05
N PRO A 118 -10.48 -8.21 14.59
CA PRO A 118 -9.48 -9.10 15.17
C PRO A 118 -8.47 -9.61 14.14
N PHE A 119 -8.93 -9.90 12.93
CA PHE A 119 -8.07 -10.41 11.85
C PHE A 119 -7.15 -9.31 11.30
N LEU A 120 -7.66 -8.08 11.20
CA LEU A 120 -6.87 -6.92 10.81
C LEU A 120 -5.76 -6.60 11.79
N LYS A 121 -6.02 -6.78 13.10
CA LYS A 121 -5.01 -6.58 14.13
C LYS A 121 -3.86 -7.59 14.00
N VAL A 122 -4.17 -8.87 13.83
CA VAL A 122 -3.17 -9.92 13.63
C VAL A 122 -2.34 -9.66 12.36
N TYR A 123 -2.98 -9.27 11.27
CA TYR A 123 -2.29 -8.94 10.03
C TYR A 123 -1.40 -7.70 10.16
N ASP A 124 -1.86 -6.66 10.84
CA ASP A 124 -1.07 -5.45 11.04
C ASP A 124 0.19 -5.72 11.87
N GLU A 125 0.12 -6.60 12.87
CA GLU A 125 1.27 -7.05 13.65
C GLU A 125 2.29 -7.77 12.76
N GLN A 126 1.86 -8.70 11.89
CA GLN A 126 2.74 -9.39 10.94
C GLN A 126 3.44 -8.42 9.97
N VAL A 127 2.69 -7.49 9.39
CA VAL A 127 3.28 -6.49 8.46
C VAL A 127 4.22 -5.54 9.20
N LEU A 128 3.92 -5.20 10.45
CA LEU A 128 4.79 -4.35 11.26
C LEU A 128 6.12 -5.04 11.57
N GLU A 129 6.12 -6.33 11.88
CA GLU A 129 7.33 -7.14 12.06
C GLU A 129 8.16 -7.19 10.78
N GLU A 130 7.52 -7.42 9.61
CA GLU A 130 8.21 -7.35 8.31
C GLU A 130 8.82 -5.97 8.03
N GLU A 131 8.09 -4.89 8.34
CA GLU A 131 8.59 -3.53 8.15
C GLU A 131 9.80 -3.23 9.05
N LEU A 132 9.82 -3.75 10.27
CA LEU A 132 10.94 -3.59 11.20
C LEU A 132 12.16 -4.40 10.75
N GLY A 133 11.98 -5.67 10.42
CA GLY A 133 13.06 -6.53 9.91
C GLY A 133 13.69 -5.98 8.62
N ASN A 134 12.88 -5.47 7.70
CA ASN A 134 13.38 -4.82 6.48
C ASN A 134 14.15 -3.52 6.76
N LYS A 135 13.79 -2.77 7.81
CA LYS A 135 14.55 -1.58 8.20
C LYS A 135 15.90 -1.92 8.81
N GLU A 136 15.95 -2.95 9.64
CA GLU A 136 17.20 -3.43 10.24
C GLU A 136 18.14 -3.96 9.15
N ALA A 137 17.65 -4.80 8.24
CA ALA A 137 18.41 -5.30 7.10
C ALA A 137 18.93 -4.17 6.19
N ASN A 138 18.10 -3.16 5.91
CA ASN A 138 18.50 -1.99 5.13
C ASN A 138 19.54 -1.11 5.84
N ASN A 139 19.46 -1.00 7.16
CA ASN A 139 20.45 -0.24 7.93
C ASN A 139 21.78 -0.96 7.96
N GLU A 140 21.80 -2.28 8.17
CA GLU A 140 23.02 -3.09 8.07
C GLU A 140 23.65 -3.04 6.67
N LEU A 141 22.82 -3.08 5.62
CA LEU A 141 23.30 -2.98 4.25
C LEU A 141 23.94 -1.61 3.97
N LYS A 142 23.31 -0.53 4.44
CA LYS A 142 23.87 0.83 4.31
C LYS A 142 25.17 0.97 5.08
N GLU A 143 25.26 0.41 6.28
CA GLU A 143 26.49 0.42 7.07
C GLU A 143 27.62 -0.35 6.37
N LYS A 144 27.34 -1.55 5.85
CA LYS A 144 28.30 -2.34 5.07
C LYS A 144 28.72 -1.64 3.77
N VAL A 145 27.80 -0.98 3.07
CA VAL A 145 28.09 -0.22 1.85
C VAL A 145 28.93 1.01 2.16
N SER A 146 28.62 1.76 3.23
CA SER A 146 29.41 2.93 3.63
C SER A 146 30.82 2.52 4.07
N ALA A 147 30.97 1.46 4.87
CA ALA A 147 32.26 0.94 5.29
C ALA A 147 33.13 0.48 4.09
N ASN A 148 32.52 -0.22 3.12
CA ASN A 148 33.23 -0.61 1.88
C ASN A 148 33.61 0.58 0.99
N PHE A 149 32.79 1.63 0.99
CA PHE A 149 33.06 2.83 0.19
C PHE A 149 34.22 3.64 0.80
N ASP A 150 34.25 3.74 2.14
CA ASP A 150 35.31 4.43 2.87
C ASP A 150 36.63 3.69 2.77
N THR A 151 36.66 2.34 2.83
CA THR A 151 37.87 1.54 2.60
C THR A 151 38.38 1.69 1.17
N LYS A 152 37.49 1.61 0.19
CA LYS A 152 37.89 1.76 -1.22
C LYS A 152 38.41 3.16 -1.55
N LYS A 153 37.88 4.19 -0.87
CA LYS A 153 38.36 5.56 -1.02
C LYS A 153 39.70 5.77 -0.31
N ALA A 154 39.92 5.14 0.84
CA ALA A 154 41.18 5.15 1.55
C ALA A 154 42.29 4.44 0.75
N ASP A 155 42.00 3.26 0.18
CA ASP A 155 42.93 2.52 -0.68
C ASP A 155 43.27 3.29 -1.96
N ALA A 156 42.30 3.99 -2.55
CA ALA A 156 42.55 4.83 -3.74
C ALA A 156 43.43 6.04 -3.40
N ILE A 157 43.28 6.65 -2.22
CA ILE A 157 44.09 7.77 -1.75
C ILE A 157 45.52 7.29 -1.45
N LEU A 158 45.69 6.13 -0.82
CA LEU A 158 46.96 5.51 -0.53
C LEU A 158 47.70 5.12 -1.83
N ALA A 159 47.01 4.58 -2.82
CA ALA A 159 47.57 4.26 -4.12
C ALA A 159 48.05 5.52 -4.88
N THR A 160 47.29 6.64 -4.74
CA THR A 160 47.68 7.92 -5.36
C THR A 160 48.83 8.60 -4.63
N ALA A 161 48.88 8.48 -3.29
CA ALA A 161 50.01 9.00 -2.50
C ALA A 161 51.29 8.21 -2.72
N GLY A 162 51.22 6.88 -2.86
CA GLY A 162 52.38 6.02 -3.18
C GLY A 162 52.93 6.21 -4.59
N ALA A 163 52.12 6.71 -5.53
CA ALA A 163 52.58 7.02 -6.89
C ALA A 163 53.24 8.40 -6.99
N SER A 164 53.10 9.25 -5.96
CA SER A 164 53.69 10.60 -5.94
C SER A 164 55.14 10.62 -5.40
N GLU A 165 55.64 9.54 -4.79
CA GLU A 165 57.01 9.46 -4.26
C GLU A 165 58.04 8.81 -5.24
N ALA A 166 57.61 8.38 -6.42
CA ALA A 166 58.45 7.64 -7.36
C ALA A 166 58.92 8.46 -8.58
N ASP A 167 58.57 9.77 -8.66
CA ASP A 167 58.94 10.58 -9.84
C ASP A 167 59.42 11.96 -9.46
N THR A 168 60.58 12.02 -8.80
CA THR A 168 61.44 13.22 -8.76
C THR A 168 62.83 12.83 -9.14
N ASP A 169 63.05 12.54 -10.39
CA ASP A 169 64.30 12.84 -11.05
C ASP A 169 64.17 12.87 -12.59
N ASP A 170 64.72 13.92 -13.16
CA ASP A 170 65.11 14.18 -14.52
C ASP A 170 64.25 15.10 -15.41
N THR A 171 64.68 16.34 -15.36
CA THR A 171 65.02 17.32 -16.41
C THR A 171 64.17 17.43 -17.70
N SER A 172 63.69 18.66 -17.83
CA SER A 172 63.88 19.61 -18.95
C SER A 172 63.19 19.37 -20.30
N SER A 173 62.69 20.50 -20.73
CA SER A 173 62.51 21.08 -22.07
C SER A 173 61.17 20.94 -22.77
N VAL A 174 60.51 22.08 -22.82
CA VAL A 174 60.15 22.93 -24.00
C VAL A 174 59.20 22.29 -25.02
N ASP A 175 58.06 22.82 -25.21
CA ASP A 175 57.50 23.65 -26.27
C ASP A 175 55.96 23.55 -26.29
N GLU A 176 55.33 24.63 -26.13
CA GLU A 176 54.50 25.48 -26.98
C GLU A 176 53.69 24.78 -28.09
N THR A 177 52.43 25.09 -28.11
CA THR A 177 51.52 25.55 -29.13
C THR A 177 50.16 24.89 -29.14
N THR A 178 49.19 25.70 -28.88
CA THR A 178 48.16 26.20 -29.79
C THR A 178 46.89 25.35 -29.99
N SER A 179 45.84 25.88 -29.47
CA SER A 179 44.62 26.32 -30.14
C SER A 179 43.52 25.33 -30.48
N THR A 180 42.40 25.85 -30.11
CA THR A 180 41.08 25.98 -30.80
C THR A 180 40.16 24.79 -30.86
N SER A 181 39.03 25.00 -30.20
CA SER A 181 37.78 25.46 -30.79
C SER A 181 36.92 24.36 -31.41
N SER A 182 35.77 24.34 -30.99
CA SER A 182 34.42 24.39 -31.63
C SER A 182 33.49 23.34 -31.02
N THR A 183 32.46 23.75 -30.29
CA THR A 183 31.11 24.12 -30.74
C THR A 183 30.59 23.30 -31.90
N ASP A 184 29.45 22.68 -31.64
CA ASP A 184 28.18 22.66 -32.38
C ASP A 184 27.32 21.48 -31.89
N THR A 185 26.20 21.75 -31.21
CA THR A 185 24.85 21.98 -31.65
C THR A 185 24.31 21.05 -32.75
N ILE A 186 23.05 20.76 -32.50
CA ILE A 186 21.93 20.37 -33.40
C ILE A 186 21.37 19.01 -33.04
N SER A 187 20.22 18.90 -32.35
CA SER A 187 18.79 19.05 -32.70
C SER A 187 18.24 17.90 -33.56
N GLU A 188 17.07 17.44 -33.07
CA GLU A 188 15.91 16.91 -33.80
C GLU A 188 16.05 15.55 -34.54
N GLN A 189 15.37 14.56 -34.09
CA GLN A 189 14.01 14.12 -34.51
C GLN A 189 13.45 13.14 -33.51
#